data_d68741e5221a48c7c4b76e448299cdb9
#
_entry.id   d68741e5221a48c7c4b76e448299cdb9
#
_cell.length_a   1.000
_cell.length_b   1.000
_cell.length_c   1.000
_cell.angle_alpha   90.00
_cell.angle_beta   90.00
_cell.angle_gamma   90.00
#
_symmetry.space_group_name_H-M   'P 1'
#
loop_
_entity.id
_entity.type
_entity.pdbx_description
1 polymer ?
#
loop_
_entity_poly.entity_id
_entity_poly.type
_entity_poly.pdbx_seq_one_letter_code
_entity_poly.pdbx_strand_id
1 'polypeptide(L)'
;MHPSSPRTSPRFRPVPPVTGHKFFLLFLFLLGYLVYYPYAADASGLRYHIFRILGSAVTLLSVYAISFRRGLVFFALLLAVPALLQRTVLFRADASILSHLAILLSFAFDVFVIVVIFRRVFAREEPDAETVFGALCIYLMVAFSFASLYTLIATMQTNAFYLDPLTNSHKSPNAFDVVYYSFGTMTSLGAAGIVAVSPQVRSLSVIEAILGVLYLAVLISRLMGAYRSSSHARQKDDAEP
;
A
#
# COMPACT_ATOMS: atom_id res chain seq x y z
N MET A 1 -43.65 -24.50 -31.93
CA MET A 1 -42.92 -24.86 -30.70
C MET A 1 -41.43 -24.73 -31.00
N HIS A 2 -40.81 -23.64 -30.55
CA HIS A 2 -39.36 -23.42 -30.70
C HIS A 2 -38.71 -23.83 -29.37
N PRO A 3 -37.71 -24.70 -29.35
CA PRO A 3 -37.02 -25.04 -28.12
C PRO A 3 -36.09 -23.87 -27.71
N SER A 4 -36.33 -23.33 -26.51
CA SER A 4 -35.48 -22.33 -25.87
C SER A 4 -34.11 -22.92 -25.52
N SER A 5 -33.05 -22.39 -26.14
CA SER A 5 -31.66 -22.74 -25.78
C SER A 5 -31.35 -22.37 -24.32
N PRO A 6 -30.70 -23.22 -23.54
CA PRO A 6 -30.31 -22.90 -22.19
C PRO A 6 -29.22 -21.79 -22.22
N ARG A 7 -29.50 -20.66 -21.56
CA ARG A 7 -28.51 -19.61 -21.30
C ARG A 7 -27.37 -20.20 -20.46
N THR A 8 -26.21 -20.38 -21.07
CA THR A 8 -24.99 -20.73 -20.35
C THR A 8 -24.57 -19.54 -19.46
N SER A 9 -24.79 -19.66 -18.15
CA SER A 9 -24.25 -18.75 -17.18
C SER A 9 -22.71 -18.69 -17.31
N PRO A 10 -22.08 -17.53 -17.22
CA PRO A 10 -20.63 -17.43 -17.26
C PRO A 10 -20.04 -18.25 -16.11
N ARG A 11 -19.30 -19.32 -16.43
CA ARG A 11 -18.57 -20.12 -15.45
C ARG A 11 -17.48 -19.24 -14.84
N PHE A 12 -17.75 -18.69 -13.67
CA PHE A 12 -16.73 -18.10 -12.83
C PHE A 12 -15.69 -19.18 -12.53
N ARG A 13 -14.44 -18.99 -13.01
CA ARG A 13 -13.35 -19.87 -12.63
C ARG A 13 -13.04 -19.63 -11.16
N PRO A 14 -13.09 -20.67 -10.30
CA PRO A 14 -12.77 -20.50 -8.89
C PRO A 14 -11.34 -19.98 -8.75
N VAL A 15 -11.18 -18.92 -7.97
CA VAL A 15 -9.86 -18.36 -7.63
C VAL A 15 -9.18 -19.39 -6.72
N PRO A 16 -8.00 -19.92 -7.06
CA PRO A 16 -7.34 -20.94 -6.25
C PRO A 16 -7.09 -20.43 -4.82
N PRO A 17 -7.22 -21.31 -3.81
CA PRO A 17 -6.97 -20.93 -2.42
C PRO A 17 -5.55 -20.38 -2.26
N VAL A 18 -5.36 -19.36 -1.41
CA VAL A 18 -4.03 -18.89 -1.05
C VAL A 18 -3.47 -19.86 -0.02
N THR A 19 -2.74 -20.85 -0.49
CA THR A 19 -1.93 -21.70 0.37
C THR A 19 -0.69 -20.94 0.77
N GLY A 20 -0.64 -20.42 1.99
CA GLY A 20 0.55 -19.79 2.55
C GLY A 20 0.27 -18.41 3.16
N HIS A 21 1.01 -18.07 4.17
CA HIS A 21 0.95 -16.80 4.93
C HIS A 21 1.61 -15.62 4.18
N LYS A 22 1.32 -15.44 2.86
CA LYS A 22 2.00 -14.45 2.01
C LYS A 22 1.64 -13.02 2.38
N PHE A 23 0.36 -12.75 2.57
CA PHE A 23 -0.12 -11.41 2.93
C PHE A 23 0.17 -11.11 4.40
N PHE A 24 0.11 -12.12 5.28
CA PHE A 24 0.53 -11.96 6.67
C PHE A 24 2.01 -11.55 6.78
N LEU A 25 2.89 -12.22 6.05
CA LEU A 25 4.32 -11.86 6.02
C LEU A 25 4.54 -10.45 5.47
N LEU A 26 3.86 -10.11 4.36
CA LEU A 26 3.96 -8.77 3.78
C LEU A 26 3.48 -7.70 4.78
N PHE A 27 2.36 -7.94 5.46
CA PHE A 27 1.84 -7.04 6.48
C PHE A 27 2.83 -6.82 7.63
N LEU A 28 3.41 -7.91 8.14
CA LEU A 28 4.40 -7.84 9.22
C LEU A 28 5.64 -7.03 8.81
N PHE A 29 6.13 -7.22 7.58
CA PHE A 29 7.28 -6.47 7.07
C PHE A 29 6.94 -5.00 6.79
N LEU A 30 5.75 -4.68 6.28
CA LEU A 30 5.28 -3.30 6.11
C LEU A 30 5.18 -2.58 7.45
N LEU A 31 4.60 -3.25 8.45
CA LEU A 31 4.49 -2.69 9.80
C LEU A 31 5.89 -2.52 10.45
N GLY A 32 6.75 -3.52 10.34
CA GLY A 32 8.14 -3.44 10.80
C GLY A 32 8.92 -2.32 10.11
N TYR A 33 8.70 -2.12 8.81
CA TYR A 33 9.28 -1.02 8.05
C TYR A 33 8.81 0.34 8.58
N LEU A 34 7.51 0.50 8.84
CA LEU A 34 6.93 1.72 9.41
C LEU A 34 7.50 2.02 10.80
N VAL A 35 7.59 1.02 11.68
CA VAL A 35 8.14 1.16 13.04
C VAL A 35 9.62 1.49 13.02
N TYR A 36 10.39 0.91 12.09
CA TYR A 36 11.82 1.15 12.00
C TYR A 36 12.19 2.47 11.31
N TYR A 37 11.29 3.06 10.54
CA TYR A 37 11.51 4.24 9.71
C TYR A 37 12.13 5.42 10.47
N PRO A 38 11.61 5.86 11.65
CA PRO A 38 12.16 7.01 12.37
C PRO A 38 13.61 6.80 12.85
N TYR A 39 14.00 5.55 13.13
CA TYR A 39 15.36 5.25 13.57
C TYR A 39 16.40 5.26 12.45
N ALA A 40 15.94 5.34 11.20
CA ALA A 40 16.77 5.30 10.01
C ALA A 40 16.88 6.64 9.29
N ALA A 41 16.01 7.61 9.58
CA ALA A 41 15.92 8.88 8.86
C ALA A 41 17.25 9.67 8.87
N ASP A 42 17.97 9.65 10.01
CA ASP A 42 19.26 10.34 10.20
C ASP A 42 20.43 9.36 10.39
N ALA A 43 20.23 8.07 10.07
CA ALA A 43 21.21 7.05 10.41
C ALA A 43 22.33 6.94 9.37
N SER A 44 23.56 6.83 9.88
CA SER A 44 24.73 6.35 9.14
C SER A 44 25.11 4.94 9.62
N GLY A 45 25.79 4.17 8.79
CA GLY A 45 26.31 2.87 9.18
C GLY A 45 25.25 1.76 9.23
N LEU A 46 25.28 0.92 10.28
CA LEU A 46 24.46 -0.29 10.38
C LEU A 46 22.96 -0.03 10.31
N ARG A 47 22.44 1.01 10.96
CA ARG A 47 21.00 1.35 10.96
C ARG A 47 20.49 1.65 9.55
N TYR A 48 21.26 2.36 8.75
CA TYR A 48 20.94 2.63 7.36
C TYR A 48 20.90 1.36 6.52
N HIS A 49 21.84 0.44 6.73
CA HIS A 49 21.84 -0.86 6.02
C HIS A 49 20.61 -1.72 6.38
N ILE A 50 20.25 -1.78 7.66
CA ILE A 50 19.04 -2.50 8.11
C ILE A 50 17.80 -1.93 7.43
N PHE A 51 17.65 -0.60 7.38
CA PHE A 51 16.53 0.07 6.73
C PHE A 51 16.44 -0.29 5.24
N ARG A 52 17.56 -0.27 4.53
CA ARG A 52 17.63 -0.68 3.13
C ARG A 52 17.22 -2.13 2.92
N ILE A 53 17.73 -3.02 3.76
CA ILE A 53 17.40 -4.46 3.69
C ILE A 53 15.90 -4.64 3.92
N LEU A 54 15.35 -4.00 4.95
CA LEU A 54 13.92 -4.09 5.27
C LEU A 54 13.04 -3.57 4.13
N GLY A 55 13.37 -2.41 3.58
CA GLY A 55 12.66 -1.84 2.42
C GLY A 55 12.77 -2.72 1.15
N SER A 56 13.95 -3.31 0.91
CA SER A 56 14.12 -4.26 -0.20
C SER A 56 13.33 -5.55 0.04
N ALA A 57 13.27 -6.03 1.27
CA ALA A 57 12.46 -7.19 1.64
C ALA A 57 10.96 -6.93 1.43
N VAL A 58 10.44 -5.75 1.78
CA VAL A 58 9.06 -5.34 1.47
C VAL A 58 8.80 -5.40 -0.03
N THR A 59 9.70 -4.87 -0.86
CA THR A 59 9.55 -4.90 -2.33
C THR A 59 9.54 -6.33 -2.87
N LEU A 60 10.45 -7.19 -2.41
CA LEU A 60 10.52 -8.60 -2.82
C LEU A 60 9.31 -9.40 -2.33
N LEU A 61 8.84 -9.17 -1.10
CA LEU A 61 7.63 -9.79 -0.56
C LEU A 61 6.38 -9.33 -1.30
N SER A 62 6.32 -8.07 -1.75
CA SER A 62 5.24 -7.58 -2.60
C SER A 62 5.20 -8.34 -3.93
N VAL A 63 6.34 -8.56 -4.58
CA VAL A 63 6.44 -9.39 -5.80
C VAL A 63 6.02 -10.84 -5.51
N TYR A 64 6.46 -11.41 -4.38
CA TYR A 64 6.09 -12.77 -3.96
C TYR A 64 4.58 -12.88 -3.68
N ALA A 65 3.98 -11.87 -3.03
CA ALA A 65 2.56 -11.84 -2.73
C ALA A 65 1.67 -11.86 -3.98
N ILE A 66 2.14 -11.25 -5.10
CA ILE A 66 1.40 -11.19 -6.37
C ILE A 66 1.82 -12.29 -7.38
N SER A 67 2.66 -13.25 -6.98
CA SER A 67 3.24 -14.28 -7.85
C SER A 67 2.24 -15.39 -8.27
N PHE A 68 1.01 -15.02 -8.67
CA PHE A 68 -0.02 -15.97 -9.09
C PHE A 68 0.02 -16.31 -10.58
N ARG A 69 0.59 -15.41 -11.39
CA ARG A 69 0.72 -15.57 -12.85
C ARG A 69 2.10 -15.10 -13.30
N ARG A 70 2.76 -15.89 -14.14
CA ARG A 70 4.10 -15.57 -14.67
C ARG A 70 4.19 -14.19 -15.32
N GLY A 71 3.15 -13.76 -16.06
CA GLY A 71 3.11 -12.43 -16.67
C GLY A 71 3.10 -11.30 -15.64
N LEU A 72 2.35 -11.41 -14.53
CA LEU A 72 2.34 -10.41 -13.45
C LEU A 72 3.70 -10.30 -12.77
N VAL A 73 4.38 -11.44 -12.58
CA VAL A 73 5.74 -11.47 -12.00
C VAL A 73 6.74 -10.74 -12.89
N PHE A 74 6.66 -10.93 -14.22
CA PHE A 74 7.54 -10.21 -15.16
C PHE A 74 7.38 -8.70 -15.06
N PHE A 75 6.14 -8.18 -15.12
CA PHE A 75 5.85 -6.74 -14.94
C PHE A 75 6.23 -6.23 -13.56
N ALA A 76 5.97 -7.03 -12.51
CA ALA A 76 6.37 -6.68 -11.16
C ALA A 76 7.88 -6.55 -11.01
N LEU A 77 8.66 -7.50 -11.56
CA LEU A 77 10.12 -7.44 -11.53
C LEU A 77 10.66 -6.26 -12.34
N LEU A 78 10.06 -5.97 -13.51
CA LEU A 78 10.45 -4.83 -14.33
C LEU A 78 10.30 -3.50 -13.55
N LEU A 79 9.24 -3.33 -12.77
CA LEU A 79 9.01 -2.14 -11.95
C LEU A 79 9.76 -2.20 -10.60
N ALA A 80 10.00 -3.39 -10.05
CA ALA A 80 10.72 -3.56 -8.78
C ALA A 80 12.21 -3.18 -8.90
N VAL A 81 12.84 -3.44 -10.06
CA VAL A 81 14.27 -3.11 -10.28
C VAL A 81 14.55 -1.62 -10.07
N PRO A 82 13.84 -0.66 -10.70
CA PRO A 82 14.04 0.77 -10.42
C PRO A 82 13.75 1.13 -8.96
N ALA A 83 12.72 0.55 -8.34
CA ALA A 83 12.40 0.78 -6.93
C ALA A 83 13.53 0.31 -5.99
N LEU A 84 14.14 -0.82 -6.27
CA LEU A 84 15.29 -1.34 -5.53
C LEU A 84 16.54 -0.48 -5.78
N LEU A 85 16.77 -0.03 -7.01
CA LEU A 85 17.90 0.87 -7.34
C LEU A 85 17.76 2.22 -6.64
N GLN A 86 16.57 2.80 -6.59
CA GLN A 86 16.31 4.02 -5.84
C GLN A 86 16.69 3.85 -4.36
N ARG A 87 16.25 2.78 -3.74
CA ARG A 87 16.51 2.51 -2.31
C ARG A 87 17.97 2.18 -2.02
N THR A 88 18.72 1.67 -3.01
CA THR A 88 20.10 1.21 -2.80
C THR A 88 21.16 2.21 -3.25
N VAL A 89 20.95 2.92 -4.35
CA VAL A 89 21.96 3.73 -5.01
C VAL A 89 21.62 5.22 -4.98
N LEU A 90 20.35 5.58 -5.26
CA LEU A 90 19.93 6.95 -5.53
C LEU A 90 19.49 7.75 -4.30
N PHE A 91 19.36 7.12 -3.13
CA PHE A 91 18.94 7.80 -1.90
C PHE A 91 19.91 8.95 -1.46
N ARG A 92 21.12 8.97 -1.99
CA ARG A 92 22.14 10.02 -1.75
C ARG A 92 22.41 10.91 -2.96
N ALA A 93 21.71 10.69 -4.08
CA ALA A 93 21.88 11.55 -5.25
C ALA A 93 21.08 12.84 -5.05
N ASP A 94 21.74 13.97 -5.28
CA ASP A 94 21.09 15.27 -5.34
C ASP A 94 19.88 15.24 -6.27
N ALA A 95 18.95 16.22 -6.10
CA ALA A 95 17.68 16.34 -6.84
C ALA A 95 17.91 16.36 -8.37
N SER A 96 18.24 15.21 -8.94
CA SER A 96 18.49 14.99 -10.35
C SER A 96 17.19 14.44 -11.02
N ILE A 97 17.04 14.64 -12.31
CA ILE A 97 15.94 14.06 -13.10
C ILE A 97 15.84 12.55 -12.86
N LEU A 98 16.98 11.88 -12.66
CA LEU A 98 17.03 10.44 -12.41
C LEU A 98 16.36 10.06 -11.06
N SER A 99 16.54 10.87 -10.01
CA SER A 99 15.91 10.63 -8.71
C SER A 99 14.39 10.82 -8.79
N HIS A 100 13.90 11.85 -9.48
CA HIS A 100 12.46 12.05 -9.69
C HIS A 100 11.82 10.91 -10.50
N LEU A 101 12.50 10.45 -11.57
CA LEU A 101 12.05 9.31 -12.34
C LEU A 101 12.00 8.03 -11.50
N ALA A 102 12.99 7.80 -10.65
CA ALA A 102 13.04 6.64 -9.78
C ALA A 102 11.92 6.65 -8.73
N ILE A 103 11.57 7.83 -8.15
CA ILE A 103 10.41 7.98 -7.25
C ILE A 103 9.11 7.66 -7.99
N LEU A 104 8.96 8.17 -9.22
CA LEU A 104 7.77 7.93 -10.04
C LEU A 104 7.60 6.44 -10.41
N LEU A 105 8.69 5.77 -10.74
CA LEU A 105 8.68 4.32 -11.04
C LEU A 105 8.39 3.49 -9.78
N SER A 106 8.90 3.90 -8.62
CA SER A 106 8.56 3.26 -7.34
C SER A 106 7.08 3.43 -7.00
N PHE A 107 6.53 4.63 -7.20
CA PHE A 107 5.10 4.87 -7.06
C PHE A 107 4.27 3.99 -8.01
N ALA A 108 4.68 3.91 -9.29
CA ALA A 108 4.01 3.04 -10.26
C ALA A 108 4.06 1.56 -9.87
N PHE A 109 5.16 1.08 -9.28
CA PHE A 109 5.28 -0.24 -8.72
C PHE A 109 4.28 -0.46 -7.58
N ASP A 110 4.22 0.46 -6.61
CA ASP A 110 3.32 0.35 -5.47
C ASP A 110 1.85 0.33 -5.93
N VAL A 111 1.45 1.22 -6.85
CA VAL A 111 0.10 1.23 -7.45
C VAL A 111 -0.20 -0.09 -8.18
N PHE A 112 0.75 -0.62 -8.94
CA PHE A 112 0.58 -1.89 -9.63
C PHE A 112 0.32 -3.04 -8.63
N VAL A 113 1.12 -3.13 -7.57
CA VAL A 113 0.95 -4.15 -6.52
C VAL A 113 -0.39 -3.99 -5.81
N ILE A 114 -0.76 -2.75 -5.44
CA ILE A 114 -2.04 -2.43 -4.81
C ILE A 114 -3.20 -2.92 -5.69
N VAL A 115 -3.20 -2.61 -6.98
CA VAL A 115 -4.26 -3.02 -7.92
C VAL A 115 -4.35 -4.55 -8.03
N VAL A 116 -3.22 -5.25 -8.09
CA VAL A 116 -3.20 -6.71 -8.18
C VAL A 116 -3.72 -7.36 -6.90
N ILE A 117 -3.28 -6.88 -5.72
CA ILE A 117 -3.77 -7.39 -4.43
C ILE A 117 -5.25 -7.04 -4.27
N PHE A 118 -5.66 -5.80 -4.60
CA PHE A 118 -7.05 -5.35 -4.53
C PHE A 118 -7.97 -6.27 -5.34
N ARG A 119 -7.66 -6.50 -6.62
CA ARG A 119 -8.45 -7.41 -7.47
C ARG A 119 -8.58 -8.80 -6.88
N ARG A 120 -7.52 -9.31 -6.24
CA ARG A 120 -7.53 -10.63 -5.63
C ARG A 120 -8.35 -10.68 -4.34
N VAL A 121 -8.14 -9.72 -3.45
CA VAL A 121 -8.84 -9.58 -2.17
C VAL A 121 -10.34 -9.39 -2.42
N PHE A 122 -10.71 -8.54 -3.38
CA PHE A 122 -12.10 -8.21 -3.67
C PHE A 122 -12.82 -9.20 -4.62
N ALA A 123 -12.12 -10.09 -5.28
CA ALA A 123 -12.74 -11.14 -6.10
C ALA A 123 -13.21 -12.36 -5.31
N ARG A 124 -12.88 -12.47 -4.01
CA ARG A 124 -13.31 -13.59 -3.17
C ARG A 124 -14.66 -13.32 -2.52
N GLU A 125 -15.55 -14.26 -2.58
CA GLU A 125 -16.86 -14.17 -1.94
C GLU A 125 -16.77 -14.37 -0.43
N GLU A 126 -15.92 -15.30 0.02
CA GLU A 126 -15.66 -15.57 1.44
C GLU A 126 -14.24 -15.09 1.81
N PRO A 127 -14.10 -14.03 2.64
CA PRO A 127 -12.81 -13.58 3.11
C PRO A 127 -12.25 -14.53 4.18
N ASP A 128 -11.08 -15.07 3.91
CA ASP A 128 -10.24 -15.77 4.89
C ASP A 128 -9.28 -14.79 5.60
N ALA A 129 -8.56 -15.26 6.62
CA ALA A 129 -7.60 -14.42 7.34
C ALA A 129 -6.55 -13.80 6.42
N GLU A 130 -6.08 -14.53 5.39
CA GLU A 130 -5.15 -14.01 4.39
C GLU A 130 -5.75 -12.87 3.57
N THR A 131 -7.05 -12.93 3.26
CA THR A 131 -7.77 -11.85 2.58
C THR A 131 -7.81 -10.58 3.43
N VAL A 132 -7.99 -10.72 4.75
CA VAL A 132 -7.96 -9.60 5.69
C VAL A 132 -6.56 -8.98 5.75
N PHE A 133 -5.50 -9.79 5.87
CA PHE A 133 -4.12 -9.30 5.83
C PHE A 133 -3.78 -8.63 4.49
N GLY A 134 -4.28 -9.18 3.37
CA GLY A 134 -4.14 -8.55 2.06
C GLY A 134 -4.79 -7.16 2.01
N ALA A 135 -5.97 -7.00 2.60
CA ALA A 135 -6.62 -5.69 2.71
C ALA A 135 -5.83 -4.72 3.59
N LEU A 136 -5.30 -5.17 4.73
CA LEU A 136 -4.44 -4.34 5.58
C LEU A 136 -3.14 -3.93 4.86
N CYS A 137 -2.55 -4.83 4.06
CA CYS A 137 -1.41 -4.47 3.21
C CYS A 137 -1.74 -3.35 2.22
N ILE A 138 -2.91 -3.42 1.54
CA ILE A 138 -3.35 -2.36 0.62
C ILE A 138 -3.41 -1.02 1.35
N TYR A 139 -4.00 -0.98 2.55
CA TYR A 139 -4.12 0.25 3.34
C TYR A 139 -2.76 0.89 3.62
N LEU A 140 -1.81 0.10 4.15
CA LEU A 140 -0.46 0.58 4.41
C LEU A 140 0.29 1.00 3.13
N MET A 141 0.15 0.23 2.06
CA MET A 141 0.82 0.54 0.78
C MET A 141 0.25 1.81 0.14
N VAL A 142 -1.05 2.09 0.26
CA VAL A 142 -1.63 3.37 -0.22
C VAL A 142 -0.97 4.54 0.49
N ALA A 143 -0.83 4.51 1.83
CA ALA A 143 -0.14 5.57 2.56
C ALA A 143 1.33 5.73 2.12
N PHE A 144 2.09 4.64 1.95
CA PHE A 144 3.46 4.73 1.42
C PHE A 144 3.51 5.28 -0.02
N SER A 145 2.52 4.97 -0.86
CA SER A 145 2.43 5.51 -2.22
C SER A 145 2.19 7.02 -2.21
N PHE A 146 1.29 7.52 -1.36
CA PHE A 146 1.08 8.97 -1.19
C PHE A 146 2.31 9.65 -0.60
N ALA A 147 3.01 9.04 0.35
CA ALA A 147 4.28 9.56 0.85
C ALA A 147 5.33 9.70 -0.26
N SER A 148 5.38 8.78 -1.22
CA SER A 148 6.26 8.89 -2.40
C SER A 148 5.89 10.09 -3.28
N LEU A 149 4.57 10.35 -3.51
CA LEU A 149 4.11 11.53 -4.25
C LEU A 149 4.44 12.84 -3.50
N TYR A 150 4.23 12.87 -2.20
CA TYR A 150 4.59 14.04 -1.39
C TYR A 150 6.10 14.30 -1.40
N THR A 151 6.92 13.26 -1.34
CA THR A 151 8.37 13.37 -1.50
C THR A 151 8.72 13.96 -2.86
N LEU A 152 8.08 13.51 -3.94
CA LEU A 152 8.31 14.04 -5.28
C LEU A 152 7.98 15.54 -5.34
N ILE A 153 6.84 15.97 -4.80
CA ILE A 153 6.45 17.39 -4.78
C ILE A 153 7.40 18.21 -3.91
N ALA A 154 7.78 17.69 -2.73
CA ALA A 154 8.71 18.38 -1.82
C ALA A 154 10.11 18.57 -2.41
N THR A 155 10.56 17.67 -3.27
CA THR A 155 11.84 17.80 -3.99
C THR A 155 11.76 18.77 -5.18
N MET A 156 10.57 18.97 -5.76
CA MET A 156 10.34 19.90 -6.87
C MET A 156 9.98 21.31 -6.40
N GLN A 157 9.42 21.46 -5.21
CA GLN A 157 8.91 22.73 -4.67
C GLN A 157 9.43 22.96 -3.25
N THR A 158 10.26 23.99 -3.07
CA THR A 158 10.91 24.30 -1.78
C THR A 158 9.94 24.67 -0.65
N ASN A 159 8.71 25.09 -0.96
CA ASN A 159 7.69 25.50 0.00
C ASN A 159 6.43 24.60 -0.08
N ALA A 160 6.58 23.32 -0.38
CA ALA A 160 5.45 22.39 -0.45
C ALA A 160 4.80 22.16 0.91
N PHE A 161 5.62 22.12 1.97
CA PHE A 161 5.21 21.95 3.37
C PHE A 161 5.79 23.06 4.25
N TYR A 162 5.07 23.37 5.31
CA TYR A 162 5.56 24.15 6.44
C TYR A 162 5.78 23.23 7.62
N LEU A 163 6.95 23.27 8.21
CA LEU A 163 7.30 22.58 9.44
C LEU A 163 7.34 23.60 10.58
N ASP A 164 6.59 23.31 11.65
CA ASP A 164 6.58 24.16 12.84
C ASP A 164 7.93 24.05 13.56
N PRO A 165 8.69 25.15 13.73
CA PRO A 165 9.99 25.16 14.40
C PRO A 165 9.97 24.71 15.86
N LEU A 166 8.80 24.76 16.53
CA LEU A 166 8.66 24.30 17.91
C LEU A 166 8.66 22.77 18.04
N THR A 167 8.24 22.09 16.98
CA THR A 167 8.12 20.61 16.96
C THR A 167 9.14 19.93 16.06
N ASN A 168 9.78 20.68 15.15
CA ASN A 168 10.73 20.13 14.19
C ASN A 168 12.08 20.87 14.27
N SER A 169 13.17 20.13 14.31
CA SER A 169 14.54 20.68 14.36
C SER A 169 15.07 21.13 12.99
N HIS A 170 14.38 20.81 11.90
CA HIS A 170 14.77 21.07 10.52
C HIS A 170 13.69 21.85 9.76
N LYS A 171 14.08 22.60 8.73
CA LYS A 171 13.21 23.49 7.97
C LYS A 171 12.54 22.83 6.76
N SER A 172 13.13 21.77 6.25
CA SER A 172 12.63 21.04 5.08
C SER A 172 12.20 19.63 5.50
N PRO A 173 11.09 19.11 4.99
CA PRO A 173 10.62 17.78 5.37
C PRO A 173 11.64 16.71 4.95
N ASN A 174 11.97 15.84 5.88
CA ASN A 174 12.73 14.64 5.60
C ASN A 174 11.77 13.49 5.17
N ALA A 175 12.33 12.35 4.80
CA ALA A 175 11.54 11.22 4.34
C ALA A 175 10.57 10.70 5.41
N PHE A 176 10.93 10.76 6.70
CA PHE A 176 10.04 10.35 7.79
C PHE A 176 8.86 11.31 7.96
N ASP A 177 9.11 12.61 7.90
CA ASP A 177 8.05 13.62 8.02
C ASP A 177 6.96 13.42 6.98
N VAL A 178 7.35 13.10 5.76
CA VAL A 178 6.42 12.88 4.65
C VAL A 178 5.61 11.59 4.85
N VAL A 179 6.23 10.54 5.36
CA VAL A 179 5.51 9.30 5.73
C VAL A 179 4.57 9.55 6.90
N TYR A 180 5.01 10.23 7.95
CA TYR A 180 4.17 10.62 9.08
C TYR A 180 2.97 11.47 8.64
N TYR A 181 3.22 12.44 7.74
CA TYR A 181 2.16 13.27 7.17
C TYR A 181 1.12 12.44 6.41
N SER A 182 1.56 11.54 5.54
CA SER A 182 0.67 10.66 4.77
C SER A 182 -0.16 9.75 5.67
N PHE A 183 0.47 9.02 6.59
CA PHE A 183 -0.27 8.17 7.53
C PHE A 183 -1.24 8.98 8.42
N GLY A 184 -0.83 10.17 8.87
CA GLY A 184 -1.68 11.08 9.63
C GLY A 184 -2.90 11.54 8.83
N THR A 185 -2.72 11.85 7.55
CA THR A 185 -3.78 12.24 6.62
C THR A 185 -4.73 11.08 6.34
N MET A 186 -4.20 9.92 5.98
CA MET A 186 -5.00 8.74 5.61
C MET A 186 -5.82 8.20 6.77
N THR A 187 -5.27 8.24 8.00
CA THR A 187 -5.97 7.80 9.23
C THR A 187 -6.83 8.89 9.85
N SER A 188 -6.84 10.10 9.29
CA SER A 188 -7.50 11.28 9.87
C SER A 188 -6.98 11.67 11.26
N LEU A 189 -5.79 11.20 11.65
CA LEU A 189 -5.10 11.56 12.89
C LEU A 189 -4.59 13.01 12.81
N GLY A 190 -4.20 13.44 11.62
CA GLY A 190 -3.45 14.67 11.39
C GLY A 190 -1.95 14.51 11.64
N ALA A 191 -1.16 15.40 11.06
CA ALA A 191 0.28 15.44 11.24
C ALA A 191 0.65 16.70 12.02
N ALA A 192 0.79 16.57 13.34
CA ALA A 192 1.15 17.69 14.19
C ALA A 192 2.53 18.26 13.77
N GLY A 193 2.59 19.57 13.61
CA GLY A 193 3.82 20.28 13.24
C GLY A 193 4.19 20.24 11.75
N ILE A 194 3.38 19.58 10.89
CA ILE A 194 3.61 19.54 9.43
C ILE A 194 2.32 19.96 8.72
N VAL A 195 2.39 21.01 7.91
CA VAL A 195 1.24 21.60 7.22
C VAL A 195 1.47 21.65 5.71
N ALA A 196 0.50 21.18 4.94
CA ALA A 196 0.48 21.33 3.49
C ALA A 196 0.34 22.82 3.12
N VAL A 197 1.30 23.35 2.36
CA VAL A 197 1.28 24.75 1.90
C VAL A 197 0.91 24.84 0.43
N SER A 198 1.53 24.02 -0.42
CA SER A 198 1.27 24.07 -1.85
C SER A 198 -0.13 23.54 -2.21
N PRO A 199 -0.79 24.12 -3.22
CA PRO A 199 -2.11 23.66 -3.67
C PRO A 199 -2.13 22.18 -4.09
N GLN A 200 -1.02 21.69 -4.67
CA GLN A 200 -0.87 20.30 -5.11
C GLN A 200 -0.91 19.34 -3.91
N VAL A 201 -0.14 19.64 -2.87
CA VAL A 201 -0.13 18.81 -1.64
C VAL A 201 -1.50 18.86 -0.97
N ARG A 202 -2.15 20.03 -0.86
CA ARG A 202 -3.49 20.15 -0.27
C ARG A 202 -4.52 19.32 -1.02
N SER A 203 -4.50 19.35 -2.36
CA SER A 203 -5.42 18.57 -3.18
C SER A 203 -5.20 17.06 -2.98
N LEU A 204 -3.94 16.60 -3.02
CA LEU A 204 -3.61 15.21 -2.78
C LEU A 204 -4.00 14.76 -1.37
N SER A 205 -3.83 15.60 -0.35
CA SER A 205 -4.21 15.28 1.03
C SER A 205 -5.72 15.06 1.19
N VAL A 206 -6.53 15.86 0.51
CA VAL A 206 -7.99 15.66 0.51
C VAL A 206 -8.35 14.34 -0.15
N ILE A 207 -7.73 14.02 -1.30
CA ILE A 207 -7.95 12.75 -2.00
C ILE A 207 -7.52 11.57 -1.11
N GLU A 208 -6.36 11.65 -0.49
CA GLU A 208 -5.84 10.62 0.40
C GLU A 208 -6.76 10.37 1.60
N ALA A 209 -7.22 11.45 2.27
CA ALA A 209 -8.14 11.34 3.40
C ALA A 209 -9.47 10.68 3.00
N ILE A 210 -10.04 11.07 1.85
CA ILE A 210 -11.25 10.46 1.31
C ILE A 210 -11.01 8.97 1.03
N LEU A 211 -9.91 8.62 0.36
CA LEU A 211 -9.56 7.22 0.06
C LEU A 211 -9.39 6.40 1.34
N GLY A 212 -8.74 6.94 2.37
CA GLY A 212 -8.54 6.27 3.65
C GLY A 212 -9.87 5.92 4.34
N VAL A 213 -10.77 6.91 4.46
CA VAL A 213 -12.09 6.72 5.09
C VAL A 213 -12.97 5.76 4.28
N LEU A 214 -13.06 5.96 2.96
CA LEU A 214 -13.88 5.11 2.09
C LEU A 214 -13.36 3.67 2.05
N TYR A 215 -12.04 3.49 2.03
CA TYR A 215 -11.43 2.16 2.05
C TYR A 215 -11.85 1.37 3.30
N LEU A 216 -11.73 1.97 4.49
CA LEU A 216 -12.11 1.32 5.75
C LEU A 216 -13.63 1.04 5.79
N ALA A 217 -14.47 1.96 5.34
CA ALA A 217 -15.92 1.77 5.29
C ALA A 217 -16.30 0.58 4.39
N VAL A 218 -15.73 0.49 3.21
CA VAL A 218 -15.95 -0.62 2.26
C VAL A 218 -15.41 -1.94 2.82
N LEU A 219 -14.23 -1.93 3.44
CA LEU A 219 -13.64 -3.13 4.04
C LEU A 219 -14.50 -3.68 5.17
N ILE A 220 -14.94 -2.83 6.12
CA ILE A 220 -15.79 -3.22 7.23
C ILE A 220 -17.13 -3.77 6.72
N SER A 221 -17.78 -3.04 5.79
CA SER A 221 -19.05 -3.46 5.19
C SER A 221 -18.96 -4.86 4.56
N ARG A 222 -17.86 -5.13 3.86
CA ARG A 222 -17.60 -6.41 3.23
C ARG A 222 -17.38 -7.55 4.23
N LEU A 223 -16.58 -7.31 5.28
CA LEU A 223 -16.34 -8.31 6.32
C LEU A 223 -17.62 -8.67 7.06
N MET A 224 -18.47 -7.68 7.35
CA MET A 224 -19.77 -7.91 7.99
C MET A 224 -20.74 -8.68 7.08
N GLY A 225 -20.74 -8.42 5.77
CA GLY A 225 -21.54 -9.16 4.79
C GLY A 225 -21.16 -10.64 4.74
N ALA A 226 -19.87 -10.95 4.72
CA ALA A 226 -19.36 -12.31 4.70
C ALA A 226 -19.68 -13.07 6.00
N TYR A 227 -19.57 -12.41 7.16
CA TYR A 227 -19.92 -13.01 8.45
C TYR A 227 -21.39 -13.42 8.53
N ARG A 228 -22.30 -12.58 8.01
CA ARG A 228 -23.74 -12.88 7.97
C ARG A 228 -24.04 -14.09 7.07
N SER A 229 -23.39 -14.19 5.92
CA SER A 229 -23.57 -15.30 4.98
C SER A 229 -23.18 -16.64 5.61
N SER A 230 -22.03 -16.69 6.29
CA SER A 230 -21.56 -17.91 6.95
C SER A 230 -22.43 -18.35 8.14
N SER A 231 -23.00 -17.40 8.90
CA SER A 231 -23.89 -17.71 10.02
C SER A 231 -25.24 -18.28 9.56
N HIS A 232 -25.78 -17.79 8.44
CA HIS A 232 -27.02 -18.33 7.85
C HIS A 232 -26.83 -19.73 7.27
N ALA A 233 -25.69 -20.03 6.65
CA ALA A 233 -25.37 -21.36 6.15
C ALA A 233 -25.30 -22.40 7.29
N ARG A 234 -24.60 -22.05 8.39
CA ARG A 234 -24.51 -22.90 9.58
C ARG A 234 -25.88 -23.21 10.22
N GLN A 235 -26.74 -22.19 10.33
CA GLN A 235 -28.05 -22.33 10.93
C GLN A 235 -28.99 -23.20 10.09
N LYS A 236 -28.77 -23.28 8.77
CA LYS A 236 -29.49 -24.12 7.85
C LYS A 236 -29.05 -25.59 7.93
N ASP A 237 -27.75 -25.83 8.07
CA ASP A 237 -27.17 -27.18 8.26
C ASP A 237 -27.58 -27.77 9.62
N ASP A 238 -27.69 -26.96 10.68
CA ASP A 238 -28.16 -27.41 12.00
C ASP A 238 -29.69 -27.63 12.08
N ALA A 239 -30.46 -27.18 11.09
CA ALA A 239 -31.93 -27.30 11.04
C ALA A 239 -32.45 -28.45 10.13
N GLU A 240 -31.56 -29.10 9.38
CA GLU A 240 -31.89 -30.32 8.60
C GLU A 240 -31.48 -31.54 9.45
N PRO A 241 -32.46 -32.34 9.98
CA PRO A 241 -32.17 -33.52 10.80
C PRO A 241 -31.68 -34.71 9.96
#